data_85c7292f151034a7b380179944628d35
#
_entry.id   85c7292f151034a7b380179944628d35
#
_cell.length_a   1.000
_cell.length_b   1.000
_cell.length_c   1.000
_cell.angle_alpha   90.00
_cell.angle_beta   90.00
_cell.angle_gamma   90.00
#
_symmetry.space_group_name_H-M   'P 1'
#
loop_
_entity.id
_entity.type
_entity.pdbx_description
1 polymer ?
#
loop_
_entity_poly.entity_id
_entity_poly.type
_entity_poly.pdbx_seq_one_letter_code
_entity_poly.pdbx_strand_id
1 'polypeptide(L)'
;MSYSHRTLNRLVTAFLAIGFRVVCAAVVGVCFAFAASAQTYEENLAKGAATTDQNYLNVPFVKPENWQTPYTGPVYWPTFENRGPIDRSPADKSSKVLVMGSGDPTPNPYRFGPAMAVIVNDFPYFIDAGDGWWRAVGKSVLTQDAIDLASVFALGNLKYMFLTHLHEDHTVGLPSFISNPFKFGAGADKKIYGPAGVDDMIANINAAWKLDRNEMFQGSTMQKADGATAIGIPIWPDTDTKGRAIFEDDNVLVEAFPTKHGFLEHTYAYRFTAKPDGRIFTFGGDGHYSEGLVSAAKDADILIIESITRKNVKFASWGGDTEAEKVKTIGAYHMFPKDMKKVQDESGVKQIVMVHVQNYNDPEHFKRLGVRDEMRDAGVRNILFAEDGDLY
;
A
#
# COMPACT_ATOMS: atom_id res chain seq x y z
N MET A 1 63.04 19.86 -21.19
CA MET A 1 62.05 19.93 -22.27
C MET A 1 60.76 20.54 -21.68
N SER A 2 60.54 21.85 -21.91
CA SER A 2 59.36 22.54 -21.35
C SER A 2 58.26 22.52 -22.37
N TYR A 3 57.19 21.77 -22.09
CA TYR A 3 55.96 21.93 -22.85
C TYR A 3 55.23 23.17 -22.38
N SER A 4 54.89 24.06 -23.30
CA SER A 4 54.37 25.36 -23.00
C SER A 4 52.93 25.24 -22.46
N HIS A 5 52.63 25.93 -21.38
CA HIS A 5 51.30 26.08 -20.76
C HIS A 5 50.14 26.40 -21.73
N ARG A 6 50.44 26.93 -22.90
CA ARG A 6 49.45 27.27 -23.95
C ARG A 6 48.88 26.05 -24.65
N THR A 7 49.63 24.96 -24.79
CA THR A 7 49.19 23.75 -25.46
C THR A 7 48.25 22.91 -24.53
N LEU A 8 48.58 22.89 -23.23
CA LEU A 8 47.75 22.21 -22.23
C LEU A 8 46.37 22.85 -22.08
N ASN A 9 46.29 24.18 -22.01
CA ASN A 9 45.03 24.91 -21.92
C ASN A 9 44.14 24.74 -23.16
N ARG A 10 44.70 24.60 -24.35
CA ARG A 10 43.93 24.35 -25.58
C ARG A 10 43.34 22.93 -25.61
N LEU A 11 44.07 21.93 -25.12
CA LEU A 11 43.59 20.58 -25.02
C LEU A 11 42.47 20.43 -23.96
N VAL A 12 42.63 21.05 -22.79
CA VAL A 12 41.62 21.05 -21.74
C VAL A 12 40.32 21.75 -22.20
N THR A 13 40.44 22.89 -22.89
CA THR A 13 39.26 23.62 -23.42
C THR A 13 38.56 22.81 -24.53
N ALA A 14 39.32 22.09 -25.38
CA ALA A 14 38.74 21.24 -26.41
C ALA A 14 38.02 20.03 -25.80
N PHE A 15 38.61 19.40 -24.76
CA PHE A 15 37.97 18.28 -24.06
C PHE A 15 36.69 18.68 -23.32
N LEU A 16 36.68 19.82 -22.66
CA LEU A 16 35.49 20.36 -22.01
C LEU A 16 34.39 20.72 -23.01
N ALA A 17 34.75 21.29 -24.18
CA ALA A 17 33.77 21.62 -25.21
C ALA A 17 33.16 20.39 -25.89
N ILE A 18 33.95 19.31 -26.07
CA ILE A 18 33.46 18.04 -26.61
C ILE A 18 32.59 17.32 -25.57
N GLY A 19 33.01 17.27 -24.32
CA GLY A 19 32.22 16.70 -23.21
C GLY A 19 30.87 17.38 -23.04
N PHE A 20 30.83 18.72 -23.10
CA PHE A 20 29.57 19.48 -22.98
C PHE A 20 28.65 19.27 -24.17
N ARG A 21 29.18 19.14 -25.39
CA ARG A 21 28.36 18.84 -26.59
C ARG A 21 27.78 17.43 -26.58
N VAL A 22 28.52 16.44 -26.08
CA VAL A 22 28.03 15.05 -25.94
C VAL A 22 26.94 14.98 -24.87
N VAL A 23 27.12 15.65 -23.73
CA VAL A 23 26.09 15.70 -22.68
C VAL A 23 24.83 16.42 -23.17
N CYS A 24 24.97 17.58 -23.82
CA CYS A 24 23.82 18.28 -24.41
C CYS A 24 23.11 17.46 -25.49
N ALA A 25 23.84 16.75 -26.35
CA ALA A 25 23.23 15.88 -27.36
C ALA A 25 22.52 14.67 -26.74
N ALA A 26 23.07 14.11 -25.66
CA ALA A 26 22.42 13.02 -24.94
C ALA A 26 21.15 13.50 -24.19
N VAL A 27 21.20 14.66 -23.54
CA VAL A 27 20.02 15.25 -22.88
C VAL A 27 18.94 15.61 -23.88
N VAL A 28 19.31 16.24 -25.02
CA VAL A 28 18.36 16.55 -26.09
C VAL A 28 17.79 15.28 -26.71
N GLY A 29 18.61 14.23 -26.93
CA GLY A 29 18.16 12.96 -27.44
C GLY A 29 17.19 12.25 -26.48
N VAL A 30 17.43 12.30 -25.18
CA VAL A 30 16.52 11.77 -24.16
C VAL A 30 15.22 12.57 -24.11
N CYS A 31 15.28 13.91 -24.17
CA CYS A 31 14.08 14.74 -24.19
C CYS A 31 13.23 14.50 -25.47
N PHE A 32 13.87 14.32 -26.63
CA PHE A 32 13.14 13.96 -27.86
C PHE A 32 12.55 12.53 -27.80
N ALA A 33 13.23 11.59 -27.19
CA ALA A 33 12.71 10.23 -27.00
C ALA A 33 11.50 10.23 -26.05
N PHE A 34 11.55 11.00 -24.96
CA PHE A 34 10.40 11.18 -24.06
C PHE A 34 9.24 11.93 -24.73
N ALA A 35 9.52 12.98 -25.50
CA ALA A 35 8.49 13.70 -26.24
C ALA A 35 7.86 12.82 -27.33
N ALA A 36 8.66 12.03 -28.05
CA ALA A 36 8.16 11.08 -29.03
C ALA A 36 7.33 9.94 -28.40
N SER A 37 7.73 9.46 -27.22
CA SER A 37 6.97 8.44 -26.49
C SER A 37 5.66 9.00 -25.92
N ALA A 38 5.66 10.23 -25.42
CA ALA A 38 4.46 10.91 -24.97
C ALA A 38 3.49 11.16 -26.13
N GLN A 39 4.01 11.62 -27.29
CA GLN A 39 3.19 11.83 -28.47
C GLN A 39 2.62 10.52 -29.02
N THR A 40 3.38 9.42 -28.98
CA THR A 40 2.90 8.08 -29.38
C THR A 40 1.85 7.55 -28.40
N TYR A 41 1.98 7.87 -27.11
CA TYR A 41 0.99 7.52 -26.10
C TYR A 41 -0.32 8.27 -26.31
N GLU A 42 -0.25 9.60 -26.50
CA GLU A 42 -1.43 10.44 -26.80
C GLU A 42 -2.10 10.06 -28.12
N GLU A 43 -1.31 9.77 -29.16
CA GLU A 43 -1.85 9.30 -30.45
C GLU A 43 -2.51 7.93 -30.35
N ASN A 44 -1.98 7.03 -29.52
CA ASN A 44 -2.59 5.73 -29.28
C ASN A 44 -3.84 5.85 -28.40
N LEU A 45 -3.82 6.76 -27.42
CA LEU A 45 -5.00 7.09 -26.62
C LEU A 45 -6.12 7.66 -27.50
N ALA A 46 -5.78 8.61 -28.39
CA ALA A 46 -6.73 9.21 -29.32
C ALA A 46 -7.27 8.19 -30.36
N LYS A 47 -6.42 7.27 -30.83
CA LYS A 47 -6.85 6.16 -31.67
C LYS A 47 -7.73 5.16 -30.94
N GLY A 48 -7.43 4.87 -29.68
CA GLY A 48 -8.26 4.04 -28.81
C GLY A 48 -9.62 4.68 -28.53
N ALA A 49 -9.66 5.99 -28.35
CA ALA A 49 -10.90 6.74 -28.15
C ALA A 49 -11.73 6.89 -29.45
N ALA A 50 -11.08 6.85 -30.61
CA ALA A 50 -11.75 6.95 -31.93
C ALA A 50 -12.36 5.62 -32.42
N THR A 51 -11.94 4.49 -31.87
CA THR A 51 -12.59 3.20 -32.06
C THR A 51 -13.64 3.03 -31.00
N THR A 52 -14.85 3.35 -31.31
CA THR A 52 -16.03 3.51 -30.46
C THR A 52 -16.35 2.38 -29.50
N ASP A 53 -15.64 1.27 -29.55
CA ASP A 53 -15.90 0.09 -28.72
C ASP A 53 -14.67 -0.51 -28.03
N GLN A 54 -13.51 0.14 -28.10
CA GLN A 54 -12.29 -0.43 -27.55
C GLN A 54 -11.43 0.64 -26.88
N ASN A 55 -11.90 1.07 -25.77
CA ASN A 55 -11.04 1.58 -24.74
C ASN A 55 -10.18 0.39 -24.25
N TYR A 56 -8.86 0.51 -24.18
CA TYR A 56 -7.99 -0.53 -23.62
C TYR A 56 -8.36 -0.88 -22.16
N LEU A 57 -9.09 0.01 -21.51
CA LEU A 57 -9.72 -0.18 -20.23
C LEU A 57 -11.10 -0.85 -20.33
N ASN A 58 -11.66 -0.93 -21.55
CA ASN A 58 -12.86 -1.67 -21.91
C ASN A 58 -12.49 -2.85 -22.83
N VAL A 59 -11.43 -3.58 -22.53
CA VAL A 59 -11.32 -4.93 -23.07
C VAL A 59 -12.64 -5.60 -22.73
N PRO A 60 -13.50 -5.92 -23.72
CA PRO A 60 -14.75 -6.57 -23.41
C PRO A 60 -14.37 -7.84 -22.66
N PHE A 61 -14.71 -7.87 -21.41
CA PHE A 61 -14.61 -9.10 -20.64
C PHE A 61 -15.44 -10.11 -21.41
N VAL A 62 -14.74 -11.00 -22.13
CA VAL A 62 -15.42 -12.07 -22.90
C VAL A 62 -16.04 -12.97 -21.86
N LYS A 63 -17.31 -12.72 -21.64
CA LYS A 63 -18.15 -13.49 -20.75
C LYS A 63 -18.09 -14.93 -21.21
N PRO A 64 -17.60 -15.88 -20.40
CA PRO A 64 -17.73 -17.28 -20.73
C PRO A 64 -19.20 -17.60 -21.04
N GLU A 65 -19.49 -18.40 -22.05
CA GLU A 65 -20.86 -18.70 -22.52
C GLU A 65 -21.81 -19.17 -21.41
N ASN A 66 -21.28 -19.73 -20.33
CA ASN A 66 -22.01 -20.29 -19.19
C ASN A 66 -22.00 -19.37 -17.96
N TRP A 67 -21.56 -18.14 -18.08
CA TRP A 67 -21.57 -17.22 -16.94
C TRP A 67 -22.95 -16.62 -16.73
N GLN A 68 -23.65 -17.14 -15.76
CA GLN A 68 -24.93 -16.59 -15.31
C GLN A 68 -24.67 -15.47 -14.28
N THR A 69 -24.45 -14.25 -14.72
CA THR A 69 -24.54 -13.12 -13.81
C THR A 69 -25.88 -12.43 -13.99
N PRO A 70 -26.64 -12.24 -12.93
CA PRO A 70 -27.85 -11.42 -12.97
C PRO A 70 -27.54 -9.91 -12.98
N TYR A 71 -26.26 -9.53 -13.02
CA TYR A 71 -25.87 -8.15 -12.95
C TYR A 71 -25.95 -7.48 -14.32
N THR A 72 -26.88 -6.54 -14.46
CA THR A 72 -27.11 -5.73 -15.67
C THR A 72 -26.59 -4.29 -15.53
N GLY A 73 -25.96 -3.96 -14.41
CA GLY A 73 -25.39 -2.65 -14.17
C GLY A 73 -24.05 -2.43 -14.88
N PRO A 74 -23.57 -1.19 -14.95
CA PRO A 74 -22.26 -0.89 -15.52
C PRO A 74 -21.17 -1.63 -14.74
N VAL A 75 -20.26 -2.28 -15.47
CA VAL A 75 -19.04 -2.83 -14.89
C VAL A 75 -18.16 -1.64 -14.53
N TYR A 76 -18.11 -1.29 -13.26
CA TYR A 76 -17.17 -0.29 -12.79
C TYR A 76 -15.80 -0.95 -12.72
N TRP A 77 -15.05 -0.84 -13.80
CA TRP A 77 -13.61 -0.83 -13.65
C TRP A 77 -13.27 0.37 -12.77
N PRO A 78 -12.24 0.29 -11.92
CA PRO A 78 -11.72 1.48 -11.27
C PRO A 78 -11.13 2.40 -12.35
N THR A 79 -11.99 3.12 -13.02
CA THR A 79 -11.59 4.22 -13.88
C THR A 79 -11.43 5.42 -12.98
N PHE A 80 -10.45 6.25 -13.27
CA PHE A 80 -10.23 7.54 -12.61
C PHE A 80 -11.49 8.41 -12.56
N GLU A 81 -12.43 8.18 -13.46
CA GLU A 81 -13.71 8.89 -13.58
C GLU A 81 -14.70 8.59 -12.45
N ASN A 82 -14.56 7.46 -11.75
CA ASN A 82 -15.45 7.05 -10.66
C ASN A 82 -14.94 7.43 -9.27
N ARG A 83 -13.78 8.03 -9.18
CA ARG A 83 -13.33 8.70 -7.97
C ARG A 83 -14.11 9.98 -7.87
N GLY A 84 -14.77 10.22 -6.75
CA GLY A 84 -15.33 11.52 -6.46
C GLY A 84 -14.29 12.62 -6.64
N PRO A 85 -14.68 13.89 -6.76
CA PRO A 85 -13.71 14.96 -6.93
C PRO A 85 -12.68 14.87 -5.81
N ILE A 86 -11.46 14.52 -6.19
CA ILE A 86 -10.32 14.57 -5.30
C ILE A 86 -10.13 16.06 -5.02
N ASP A 87 -10.20 16.45 -3.76
CA ASP A 87 -9.91 17.84 -3.39
C ASP A 87 -8.41 18.09 -3.62
N ARG A 88 -8.10 18.65 -4.78
CA ARG A 88 -6.75 19.03 -5.20
C ARG A 88 -6.32 20.39 -4.67
N SER A 89 -6.96 20.84 -3.63
CA SER A 89 -6.58 22.11 -3.01
C SER A 89 -5.11 22.05 -2.59
N PRO A 90 -4.20 22.82 -3.21
CA PRO A 90 -2.78 22.78 -2.86
C PRO A 90 -2.50 23.24 -1.43
N ALA A 91 -3.50 23.76 -0.75
CA ALA A 91 -3.44 24.29 0.60
C ALA A 91 -3.83 23.26 1.67
N ASP A 92 -4.37 22.11 1.30
CA ASP A 92 -4.77 21.10 2.28
C ASP A 92 -3.56 20.30 2.76
N LYS A 93 -2.97 20.75 3.87
CA LYS A 93 -1.91 20.06 4.60
C LYS A 93 -2.43 19.07 5.64
N SER A 94 -3.73 18.73 5.61
CA SER A 94 -4.28 17.74 6.53
C SER A 94 -3.55 16.41 6.40
N SER A 95 -3.45 15.70 7.50
CA SER A 95 -2.92 14.33 7.50
C SER A 95 -3.84 13.41 6.72
N LYS A 96 -3.27 12.45 6.00
CA LYS A 96 -4.00 11.59 5.05
C LYS A 96 -3.65 10.13 5.23
N VAL A 97 -4.55 9.27 4.78
CA VAL A 97 -4.26 7.84 4.59
C VAL A 97 -4.33 7.50 3.10
N LEU A 98 -3.29 6.89 2.60
CA LEU A 98 -3.24 6.31 1.27
C LEU A 98 -3.37 4.78 1.38
N VAL A 99 -4.31 4.20 0.66
CA VAL A 99 -4.42 2.77 0.45
C VAL A 99 -3.64 2.41 -0.81
N MET A 100 -2.45 1.87 -0.67
CA MET A 100 -1.60 1.48 -1.81
C MET A 100 -1.99 0.10 -2.36
N GLY A 101 -2.38 -0.82 -1.49
CA GLY A 101 -2.86 -2.16 -1.81
C GLY A 101 -4.04 -2.52 -0.93
N SER A 102 -5.13 -2.91 -1.56
CA SER A 102 -6.42 -3.19 -0.93
C SER A 102 -6.88 -4.64 -1.09
N GLY A 103 -6.05 -5.48 -1.73
CA GLY A 103 -6.31 -6.90 -1.99
C GLY A 103 -6.02 -7.79 -0.79
N ASP A 104 -6.34 -9.05 -0.95
CA ASP A 104 -6.12 -10.19 -0.06
C ASP A 104 -5.08 -11.16 -0.68
N PRO A 105 -4.74 -12.31 -0.09
CA PRO A 105 -3.76 -13.23 -0.67
C PRO A 105 -4.21 -13.93 -1.96
N THR A 106 -5.43 -13.70 -2.44
CA THR A 106 -5.86 -14.31 -3.70
C THR A 106 -5.17 -13.67 -4.91
N PRO A 107 -4.84 -14.45 -5.96
CA PRO A 107 -4.18 -13.93 -7.14
C PRO A 107 -5.11 -13.01 -7.93
N ASN A 108 -5.17 -11.75 -7.54
CA ASN A 108 -5.98 -10.72 -8.17
C ASN A 108 -5.09 -9.77 -8.98
N PRO A 109 -5.24 -9.69 -10.32
CA PRO A 109 -4.39 -8.83 -11.13
C PRO A 109 -4.67 -7.32 -10.98
N TYR A 110 -5.76 -6.96 -10.31
CA TYR A 110 -6.22 -5.56 -10.19
C TYR A 110 -5.90 -4.92 -8.85
N ARG A 111 -5.55 -5.73 -7.84
CA ARG A 111 -5.26 -5.26 -6.48
C ARG A 111 -3.92 -5.79 -5.99
N PHE A 112 -3.14 -4.93 -5.40
CA PHE A 112 -1.96 -5.33 -4.65
C PHE A 112 -2.34 -5.83 -3.26
N GLY A 113 -1.49 -6.63 -2.65
CA GLY A 113 -1.66 -7.09 -1.28
C GLY A 113 -1.72 -5.94 -0.26
N PRO A 114 -2.15 -6.20 0.98
CA PRO A 114 -2.41 -5.15 1.97
C PRO A 114 -1.20 -4.23 2.16
N ALA A 115 -1.38 -2.95 1.87
CA ALA A 115 -0.33 -1.94 2.00
C ALA A 115 -0.95 -0.56 2.13
N MET A 116 -0.67 0.15 3.21
CA MET A 116 -1.19 1.49 3.46
C MET A 116 -0.07 2.44 3.87
N ALA A 117 -0.34 3.74 3.81
CA ALA A 117 0.54 4.77 4.36
C ALA A 117 -0.25 5.88 5.03
N VAL A 118 0.14 6.25 6.24
CA VAL A 118 -0.25 7.54 6.86
C VAL A 118 0.75 8.59 6.39
N ILE A 119 0.25 9.71 5.90
CA ILE A 119 1.06 10.83 5.38
C ILE A 119 0.81 12.04 6.27
N VAL A 120 1.86 12.53 6.92
CA VAL A 120 1.82 13.70 7.79
C VAL A 120 3.00 14.61 7.44
N ASN A 121 2.74 15.87 7.13
CA ASN A 121 3.76 16.83 6.71
C ASN A 121 4.63 16.30 5.56
N ASP A 122 3.98 15.69 4.54
CA ASP A 122 4.63 15.08 3.37
C ASP A 122 5.60 13.92 3.71
N PHE A 123 5.48 13.32 4.89
CA PHE A 123 6.29 12.18 5.31
C PHE A 123 5.41 10.94 5.50
N PRO A 124 5.77 9.77 4.91
CA PRO A 124 4.97 8.54 4.96
C PRO A 124 5.39 7.62 6.11
N TYR A 125 4.39 7.01 6.73
CA TYR A 125 4.49 5.90 7.68
C TYR A 125 3.71 4.73 7.12
N PHE A 126 4.38 3.59 6.84
CA PHE A 126 3.77 2.47 6.14
C PHE A 126 3.17 1.46 7.10
N ILE A 127 2.06 0.86 6.70
CA ILE A 127 1.39 -0.22 7.41
C ILE A 127 1.25 -1.39 6.44
N ASP A 128 1.78 -2.55 6.86
CA ASP A 128 1.85 -3.79 6.11
C ASP A 128 2.55 -3.69 4.75
N ALA A 129 3.06 -4.81 4.27
CA ALA A 129 3.82 -4.92 3.03
C ALA A 129 3.40 -6.19 2.28
N GLY A 130 2.21 -6.16 1.71
CA GLY A 130 1.68 -7.25 0.91
C GLY A 130 2.34 -7.39 -0.46
N ASP A 131 1.87 -8.36 -1.24
CA ASP A 131 2.40 -8.64 -2.57
C ASP A 131 2.32 -7.42 -3.49
N GLY A 132 3.40 -7.20 -4.22
CA GLY A 132 3.48 -6.09 -5.16
C GLY A 132 3.73 -4.72 -4.53
N TRP A 133 4.11 -4.64 -3.27
CA TRP A 133 4.30 -3.39 -2.51
C TRP A 133 5.05 -2.29 -3.30
N TRP A 134 6.18 -2.63 -3.94
CA TRP A 134 6.94 -1.65 -4.73
C TRP A 134 6.21 -1.16 -5.97
N ARG A 135 5.41 -2.02 -6.60
CA ARG A 135 4.55 -1.64 -7.72
C ARG A 135 3.40 -0.77 -7.27
N ALA A 136 2.87 -1.04 -6.08
CA ALA A 136 1.82 -0.22 -5.45
C ALA A 136 2.31 1.21 -5.19
N VAL A 137 3.56 1.39 -4.72
CA VAL A 137 4.22 2.71 -4.64
C VAL A 137 4.23 3.39 -6.00
N GLY A 138 4.73 2.72 -7.04
CA GLY A 138 4.79 3.26 -8.40
C GLY A 138 3.41 3.61 -8.97
N LYS A 139 2.43 2.73 -8.81
CA LYS A 139 1.04 2.98 -9.22
C LYS A 139 0.49 4.23 -8.52
N SER A 140 0.65 4.32 -7.20
CA SER A 140 0.14 5.44 -6.43
C SER A 140 0.76 6.77 -6.88
N VAL A 141 2.08 6.81 -7.10
CA VAL A 141 2.77 8.00 -7.63
C VAL A 141 2.24 8.42 -9.00
N LEU A 142 1.95 7.45 -9.88
CA LEU A 142 1.49 7.74 -11.24
C LEU A 142 0.00 8.08 -11.32
N THR A 143 -0.80 7.61 -10.38
CA THR A 143 -2.27 7.67 -10.49
C THR A 143 -2.94 8.60 -9.49
N GLN A 144 -2.27 8.95 -8.40
CA GLN A 144 -2.78 9.89 -7.42
C GLN A 144 -2.20 11.27 -7.68
N ASP A 145 -3.06 12.23 -8.01
CA ASP A 145 -2.67 13.58 -8.36
C ASP A 145 -3.18 14.66 -7.36
N ALA A 146 -3.85 14.23 -6.29
CA ALA A 146 -4.30 15.15 -5.23
C ALA A 146 -3.13 15.70 -4.40
N ILE A 147 -2.04 14.93 -4.27
CA ILE A 147 -0.82 15.32 -3.57
C ILE A 147 0.41 14.86 -4.37
N ASP A 148 1.55 15.50 -4.13
CA ASP A 148 2.83 15.12 -4.77
C ASP A 148 3.42 13.87 -4.10
N LEU A 149 2.89 12.71 -4.43
CA LEU A 149 3.40 11.44 -3.92
C LEU A 149 4.83 11.13 -4.36
N ALA A 150 5.32 11.72 -5.45
CA ALA A 150 6.71 11.54 -5.84
C ALA A 150 7.68 12.15 -4.82
N SER A 151 7.33 13.31 -4.28
CA SER A 151 8.07 13.93 -3.18
C SER A 151 7.85 13.22 -1.84
N VAL A 152 6.62 12.84 -1.52
CA VAL A 152 6.29 12.09 -0.30
C VAL A 152 7.07 10.77 -0.26
N PHE A 153 7.05 10.01 -1.35
CA PHE A 153 7.75 8.72 -1.48
C PHE A 153 9.20 8.86 -1.98
N ALA A 154 9.81 10.04 -1.80
CA ALA A 154 11.24 10.16 -2.01
C ALA A 154 11.96 9.05 -1.24
N LEU A 155 12.93 8.40 -1.90
CA LEU A 155 13.54 7.16 -1.40
C LEU A 155 14.10 7.29 0.03
N GLY A 156 14.58 8.48 0.39
CA GLY A 156 15.05 8.80 1.74
C GLY A 156 13.96 8.86 2.81
N ASN A 157 12.68 8.90 2.42
CA ASN A 157 11.53 8.92 3.34
C ASN A 157 10.97 7.52 3.62
N LEU A 158 11.41 6.49 2.90
CA LEU A 158 10.94 5.11 3.08
C LEU A 158 11.64 4.46 4.29
N LYS A 159 11.25 4.85 5.50
CA LYS A 159 11.96 4.53 6.75
C LYS A 159 11.20 3.65 7.72
N TYR A 160 9.91 3.91 7.91
CA TYR A 160 9.14 3.31 9.00
C TYR A 160 8.01 2.45 8.47
N MET A 161 7.91 1.22 8.96
CA MET A 161 6.84 0.29 8.66
C MET A 161 6.34 -0.38 9.94
N PHE A 162 5.03 -0.62 10.00
CA PHE A 162 4.33 -1.21 11.11
C PHE A 162 3.54 -2.42 10.60
N LEU A 163 3.90 -3.61 11.05
CA LEU A 163 3.25 -4.85 10.64
C LEU A 163 2.18 -5.23 11.64
N THR A 164 0.94 -5.35 11.17
CA THR A 164 -0.20 -5.75 12.02
C THR A 164 -0.04 -7.17 12.54
N HIS A 165 0.43 -8.07 11.69
CA HIS A 165 0.76 -9.45 12.00
C HIS A 165 1.73 -10.02 10.96
N LEU A 166 2.17 -11.29 11.13
CA LEU A 166 3.23 -11.87 10.31
C LEU A 166 2.73 -12.91 9.30
N HIS A 167 1.47 -12.86 8.85
CA HIS A 167 1.05 -13.64 7.69
C HIS A 167 1.76 -13.18 6.43
N GLU A 168 1.89 -14.08 5.48
CA GLU A 168 2.69 -13.87 4.28
C GLU A 168 2.15 -12.74 3.40
N ASP A 169 0.85 -12.62 3.27
CA ASP A 169 0.18 -11.60 2.46
C ASP A 169 0.33 -10.17 3.03
N HIS A 170 0.73 -10.03 4.29
CA HIS A 170 1.08 -8.75 4.93
C HIS A 170 2.58 -8.47 4.97
N THR A 171 3.43 -9.45 4.56
CA THR A 171 4.89 -9.37 4.76
C THR A 171 5.71 -9.69 3.52
N VAL A 172 5.15 -10.36 2.50
CA VAL A 172 5.89 -10.82 1.30
C VAL A 172 6.50 -9.66 0.50
N GLY A 173 6.01 -8.45 0.62
CA GLY A 173 6.56 -7.24 0.01
C GLY A 173 7.78 -6.64 0.74
N LEU A 174 8.10 -7.10 1.95
CA LEU A 174 9.23 -6.59 2.75
C LEU A 174 10.58 -6.61 2.01
N PRO A 175 10.95 -7.67 1.28
CA PRO A 175 12.18 -7.65 0.50
C PRO A 175 12.25 -6.47 -0.47
N SER A 176 11.15 -6.11 -1.10
CA SER A 176 11.11 -4.95 -2.01
C SER A 176 11.16 -3.61 -1.28
N PHE A 177 10.51 -3.48 -0.13
CA PHE A 177 10.64 -2.30 0.74
C PHE A 177 12.09 -2.08 1.18
N ILE A 178 12.80 -3.15 1.52
CA ILE A 178 14.18 -3.07 1.99
C ILE A 178 15.16 -2.79 0.85
N SER A 179 15.07 -3.56 -0.24
CA SER A 179 16.12 -3.62 -1.26
C SER A 179 15.94 -2.62 -2.40
N ASN A 180 14.70 -2.34 -2.84
CA ASN A 180 14.52 -1.51 -4.02
C ASN A 180 14.95 -0.06 -3.85
N PRO A 181 14.63 0.66 -2.75
CA PRO A 181 15.14 2.01 -2.54
C PRO A 181 16.65 2.08 -2.57
N PHE A 182 17.33 1.10 -2.00
CA PHE A 182 18.79 1.00 -2.02
C PHE A 182 19.34 0.88 -3.44
N LYS A 183 18.73 0.07 -4.31
CA LYS A 183 19.14 -0.11 -5.71
C LYS A 183 19.10 1.18 -6.53
N PHE A 184 18.26 2.13 -6.14
CA PHE A 184 18.16 3.44 -6.78
C PHE A 184 19.03 4.52 -6.11
N GLY A 185 19.98 4.12 -5.26
CA GLY A 185 21.00 5.02 -4.70
C GLY A 185 20.58 5.79 -3.46
N ALA A 186 19.42 5.48 -2.90
CA ALA A 186 18.99 6.11 -1.65
C ALA A 186 19.04 5.11 -0.49
N GLY A 187 19.79 5.48 0.52
CA GLY A 187 19.83 4.79 1.78
C GLY A 187 19.06 5.57 2.84
N ALA A 188 18.05 4.94 3.41
CA ALA A 188 17.50 5.35 4.69
C ALA A 188 17.53 4.13 5.60
N ASP A 189 17.94 4.32 6.85
CA ASP A 189 17.81 3.27 7.87
C ASP A 189 16.35 2.91 8.04
N LYS A 190 16.02 1.67 7.70
CA LYS A 190 14.64 1.18 7.76
C LYS A 190 14.38 0.49 9.08
N LYS A 191 13.31 0.89 9.74
CA LYS A 191 12.82 0.29 10.99
C LYS A 191 11.44 -0.31 10.77
N ILE A 192 11.31 -1.59 11.04
CA ILE A 192 10.09 -2.36 10.84
C ILE A 192 9.61 -2.81 12.21
N TYR A 193 8.57 -2.18 12.70
CA TYR A 193 7.90 -2.50 13.96
C TYR A 193 6.87 -3.59 13.71
N GLY A 194 6.77 -4.57 14.58
CA GLY A 194 5.81 -5.64 14.40
C GLY A 194 5.77 -6.62 15.56
N PRO A 195 4.96 -7.68 15.45
CA PRO A 195 4.87 -8.73 16.44
C PRO A 195 6.21 -9.43 16.71
N ALA A 196 6.26 -10.19 17.80
CA ALA A 196 7.37 -11.09 18.11
C ALA A 196 7.72 -11.94 16.88
N GLY A 197 9.01 -12.05 16.58
CA GLY A 197 9.52 -12.74 15.38
C GLY A 197 9.78 -11.81 14.17
N VAL A 198 9.40 -10.53 14.22
CA VAL A 198 9.73 -9.57 13.16
C VAL A 198 11.23 -9.37 13.01
N ASP A 199 11.97 -9.38 14.12
CA ASP A 199 13.43 -9.26 14.15
C ASP A 199 14.10 -10.43 13.41
N ASP A 200 13.70 -11.66 13.69
CA ASP A 200 14.17 -12.86 13.00
C ASP A 200 13.78 -12.85 11.52
N MET A 201 12.54 -12.47 11.20
CA MET A 201 12.09 -12.35 9.81
C MET A 201 12.97 -11.37 9.04
N ILE A 202 13.20 -10.18 9.57
CA ILE A 202 14.01 -9.15 8.90
C ILE A 202 15.48 -9.56 8.81
N ALA A 203 16.04 -10.20 9.82
CA ALA A 203 17.40 -10.75 9.77
C ALA A 203 17.55 -11.78 8.64
N ASN A 204 16.57 -12.68 8.48
CA ASN A 204 16.55 -13.69 7.43
C ASN A 204 16.37 -13.06 6.03
N ILE A 205 15.51 -12.05 5.88
CA ILE A 205 15.38 -11.31 4.61
C ILE A 205 16.69 -10.61 4.27
N ASN A 206 17.33 -9.94 5.23
CA ASN A 206 18.63 -9.33 5.03
C ASN A 206 19.69 -10.36 4.61
N ALA A 207 19.68 -11.55 5.19
CA ALA A 207 20.61 -12.64 4.83
C ALA A 207 20.32 -13.19 3.44
N ALA A 208 19.06 -13.41 3.07
CA ALA A 208 18.66 -13.95 1.77
C ALA A 208 19.15 -13.08 0.59
N TRP A 209 19.15 -11.76 0.75
CA TRP A 209 19.56 -10.82 -0.30
C TRP A 209 21.01 -10.33 -0.20
N LYS A 210 21.84 -11.00 0.62
CA LYS A 210 23.23 -10.61 0.84
C LYS A 210 24.08 -10.61 -0.44
N LEU A 211 23.91 -11.59 -1.31
CA LEU A 211 24.68 -11.68 -2.57
C LEU A 211 24.35 -10.51 -3.50
N ASP A 212 23.07 -10.20 -3.67
CA ASP A 212 22.61 -9.09 -4.49
C ASP A 212 23.18 -7.75 -3.97
N ARG A 213 23.11 -7.49 -2.66
CA ARG A 213 23.70 -6.29 -2.07
C ARG A 213 25.21 -6.19 -2.25
N ASN A 214 25.92 -7.28 -2.04
CA ASN A 214 27.38 -7.29 -2.19
C ASN A 214 27.80 -7.01 -3.63
N GLU A 215 27.08 -7.52 -4.61
CA GLU A 215 27.30 -7.26 -6.03
C GLU A 215 27.08 -5.78 -6.34
N MET A 216 25.99 -5.20 -5.84
CA MET A 216 25.68 -3.78 -6.03
C MET A 216 26.75 -2.87 -5.40
N PHE A 217 27.33 -3.20 -4.24
CA PHE A 217 28.45 -2.46 -3.64
C PHE A 217 29.72 -2.49 -4.48
N GLN A 218 29.96 -3.59 -5.20
CA GLN A 218 31.15 -3.71 -6.07
C GLN A 218 30.98 -2.98 -7.40
N GLY A 219 29.75 -2.95 -7.93
CA GLY A 219 29.45 -2.38 -9.24
C GLY A 219 29.21 -0.88 -9.27
N SER A 220 28.98 -0.24 -8.13
CA SER A 220 28.55 1.17 -8.09
C SER A 220 29.27 1.97 -7.00
N THR A 221 29.92 3.06 -7.41
CA THR A 221 30.47 4.07 -6.48
C THR A 221 29.39 4.98 -5.89
N MET A 222 28.15 4.88 -6.34
CA MET A 222 27.04 5.75 -5.93
C MET A 222 26.21 5.17 -4.78
N GLN A 223 26.39 3.90 -4.47
CA GLN A 223 25.60 3.25 -3.42
C GLN A 223 26.33 3.34 -2.08
N LYS A 224 25.63 3.96 -1.13
CA LYS A 224 26.07 4.00 0.25
C LYS A 224 25.57 2.77 0.99
N ALA A 225 26.35 2.31 1.97
CA ALA A 225 25.97 1.17 2.80
C ALA A 225 24.67 1.39 3.59
N ASP A 226 24.38 2.65 3.89
CA ASP A 226 23.19 3.06 4.63
C ASP A 226 21.91 2.73 3.85
N GLY A 227 20.97 2.09 4.53
CA GLY A 227 19.66 1.74 3.95
C GLY A 227 19.64 0.48 3.07
N ALA A 228 20.75 -0.27 2.97
CA ALA A 228 20.79 -1.55 2.28
C ALA A 228 20.08 -2.69 3.03
N THR A 229 19.82 -2.49 4.31
CA THR A 229 19.19 -3.44 5.23
C THR A 229 18.09 -2.75 6.03
N ALA A 230 17.35 -3.53 6.79
CA ALA A 230 16.39 -3.02 7.77
C ALA A 230 16.62 -3.66 9.13
N ILE A 231 16.03 -3.06 10.17
CA ILE A 231 16.01 -3.57 11.54
C ILE A 231 14.57 -3.91 11.88
N GLY A 232 14.32 -5.16 12.27
CA GLY A 232 13.05 -5.58 12.89
C GLY A 232 13.02 -5.17 14.37
N ILE A 233 11.94 -4.55 14.79
CA ILE A 233 11.74 -4.09 16.17
C ILE A 233 10.49 -4.77 16.70
N PRO A 234 10.65 -5.86 17.47
CA PRO A 234 9.51 -6.52 18.08
C PRO A 234 8.85 -5.62 19.11
N ILE A 235 7.54 -5.50 19.02
CA ILE A 235 6.72 -4.77 19.99
C ILE A 235 6.02 -5.77 20.90
N TRP A 236 5.92 -5.39 22.16
CA TRP A 236 5.29 -6.20 23.20
C TRP A 236 4.29 -5.31 23.94
N PRO A 237 3.15 -4.96 23.32
CA PRO A 237 2.08 -4.34 24.08
C PRO A 237 1.62 -5.34 25.14
N ASP A 238 1.35 -4.83 26.31
CA ASP A 238 0.80 -5.66 27.38
C ASP A 238 -0.51 -6.31 26.89
N THR A 239 -0.90 -7.40 27.50
CA THR A 239 -2.17 -8.11 27.19
C THR A 239 -3.41 -7.28 27.51
N ASP A 240 -3.23 -6.04 27.84
CA ASP A 240 -4.22 -5.04 28.23
C ASP A 240 -4.77 -4.32 26.97
N THR A 241 -6.06 -4.06 26.97
CA THR A 241 -6.79 -3.33 25.93
C THR A 241 -6.46 -1.84 25.87
N LYS A 242 -5.60 -1.32 26.75
CA LYS A 242 -5.28 0.11 26.84
C LYS A 242 -4.34 0.62 25.76
N GLY A 243 -3.70 -0.31 25.06
CA GLY A 243 -2.69 0.05 24.08
C GLY A 243 -1.37 0.55 24.73
N ARG A 244 -0.34 0.60 23.90
CA ARG A 244 0.98 1.08 24.27
C ARG A 244 1.57 1.91 23.15
N ALA A 245 2.14 3.08 23.50
CA ALA A 245 2.95 3.86 22.59
C ALA A 245 4.20 3.07 22.20
N ILE A 246 4.41 2.88 20.91
CA ILE A 246 5.51 2.10 20.34
C ILE A 246 6.45 2.94 19.49
N PHE A 247 5.95 4.08 19.01
CA PHE A 247 6.71 5.01 18.21
C PHE A 247 6.15 6.43 18.38
N GLU A 248 7.04 7.40 18.40
CA GLU A 248 6.67 8.81 18.44
C GLU A 248 7.76 9.65 17.77
N ASP A 249 7.34 10.64 16.99
CA ASP A 249 8.19 11.69 16.44
C ASP A 249 7.41 13.03 16.40
N ASP A 250 7.92 14.01 15.68
CA ASP A 250 7.28 15.33 15.58
C ASP A 250 5.95 15.30 14.82
N ASN A 251 5.71 14.28 13.99
CA ASN A 251 4.53 14.15 13.16
C ASN A 251 3.43 13.28 13.79
N VAL A 252 3.80 12.15 14.40
CA VAL A 252 2.83 11.16 14.85
C VAL A 252 3.17 10.59 16.21
N LEU A 253 2.12 10.15 16.92
CA LEU A 253 2.19 9.16 17.99
C LEU A 253 1.55 7.88 17.44
N VAL A 254 2.24 6.74 17.56
CA VAL A 254 1.73 5.41 17.17
C VAL A 254 1.59 4.54 18.40
N GLU A 255 0.39 4.03 18.60
CA GLU A 255 0.05 3.11 19.69
C GLU A 255 -0.36 1.76 19.09
N ALA A 256 0.04 0.67 19.73
CA ALA A 256 -0.34 -0.69 19.37
C ALA A 256 -1.31 -1.28 20.40
N PHE A 257 -2.35 -1.96 19.93
CA PHE A 257 -3.39 -2.59 20.73
C PHE A 257 -3.49 -4.07 20.33
N PRO A 258 -3.50 -5.03 21.28
CA PRO A 258 -3.66 -6.44 20.97
C PRO A 258 -5.01 -6.70 20.27
N THR A 259 -4.99 -7.50 19.22
CA THR A 259 -6.17 -7.98 18.51
C THR A 259 -6.25 -9.50 18.51
N LYS A 260 -7.17 -10.07 17.74
CA LYS A 260 -7.37 -11.52 17.64
C LYS A 260 -7.52 -11.94 16.20
N HIS A 261 -6.65 -12.83 15.73
CA HIS A 261 -6.66 -13.35 14.40
C HIS A 261 -6.27 -14.83 14.38
N GLY A 262 -7.25 -15.71 14.37
CA GLY A 262 -7.07 -17.15 14.39
C GLY A 262 -6.25 -17.63 15.60
N PHE A 263 -5.17 -18.35 15.32
CA PHE A 263 -4.27 -18.91 16.32
C PHE A 263 -2.98 -18.09 16.51
N LEU A 264 -2.85 -16.93 15.85
CA LEU A 264 -1.69 -16.08 16.08
C LEU A 264 -1.74 -15.48 17.49
N GLU A 265 -0.65 -15.67 18.22
CA GLU A 265 -0.52 -15.19 19.60
C GLU A 265 -0.39 -13.67 19.67
N HIS A 266 0.25 -13.08 18.65
CA HIS A 266 0.56 -11.65 18.60
C HIS A 266 0.05 -11.03 17.30
N THR A 267 -1.04 -10.30 17.40
CA THR A 267 -1.59 -9.47 16.33
C THR A 267 -2.01 -8.12 16.91
N TYR A 268 -1.87 -7.05 16.11
CA TYR A 268 -2.07 -5.69 16.63
C TYR A 268 -2.89 -4.83 15.68
N ALA A 269 -3.78 -4.02 16.28
CA ALA A 269 -4.26 -2.82 15.64
C ALA A 269 -3.31 -1.66 15.99
N TYR A 270 -3.08 -0.78 15.03
CA TYR A 270 -2.30 0.44 15.22
C TYR A 270 -3.20 1.66 15.19
N ARG A 271 -2.99 2.55 16.16
CA ARG A 271 -3.60 3.87 16.22
C ARG A 271 -2.53 4.93 15.97
N PHE A 272 -2.70 5.68 14.89
CA PHE A 272 -1.89 6.83 14.55
C PHE A 272 -2.62 8.10 14.93
N THR A 273 -2.03 8.89 15.82
CA THR A 273 -2.50 10.24 16.10
C THR A 273 -1.58 11.22 15.40
N ALA A 274 -2.07 11.90 14.38
CA ALA A 274 -1.34 12.93 13.67
C ALA A 274 -1.27 14.20 14.52
N LYS A 275 -0.06 14.64 14.86
CA LYS A 275 0.13 15.76 15.79
C LYS A 275 -0.28 17.13 15.23
N PRO A 276 -0.07 17.43 13.92
CA PRO A 276 -0.40 18.75 13.39
C PRO A 276 -1.88 19.11 13.40
N ASP A 277 -2.77 18.15 13.15
CA ASP A 277 -4.21 18.38 12.99
C ASP A 277 -5.07 17.56 13.96
N GLY A 278 -4.45 16.69 14.75
CA GLY A 278 -5.11 15.84 15.73
C GLY A 278 -5.94 14.70 15.13
N ARG A 279 -5.85 14.44 13.80
CA ARG A 279 -6.57 13.33 13.17
C ARG A 279 -6.07 11.98 13.67
N ILE A 280 -7.00 11.04 13.77
CA ILE A 280 -6.75 9.71 14.29
C ILE A 280 -7.10 8.68 13.23
N PHE A 281 -6.10 7.89 12.84
CA PHE A 281 -6.23 6.80 11.89
C PHE A 281 -5.94 5.47 12.59
N THR A 282 -6.85 4.52 12.47
CA THR A 282 -6.69 3.18 13.06
C THR A 282 -6.63 2.13 11.97
N PHE A 283 -5.67 1.22 12.07
CA PHE A 283 -5.49 0.07 11.20
C PHE A 283 -5.76 -1.19 11.99
N GLY A 284 -6.85 -1.87 11.66
CA GLY A 284 -7.29 -3.06 12.40
C GLY A 284 -6.45 -4.30 12.14
N GLY A 285 -5.78 -4.36 10.99
CA GLY A 285 -5.23 -5.60 10.46
C GLY A 285 -6.34 -6.62 10.17
N ASP A 286 -5.96 -7.86 10.06
CA ASP A 286 -6.90 -8.96 9.97
C ASP A 286 -7.34 -9.41 11.35
N GLY A 287 -8.59 -9.84 11.46
CA GLY A 287 -9.09 -10.35 12.72
C GLY A 287 -10.59 -10.22 12.91
N HIS A 288 -11.03 -10.76 14.00
CA HIS A 288 -12.41 -10.63 14.44
C HIS A 288 -12.56 -9.61 15.56
N TYR A 289 -13.79 -9.42 16.08
CA TYR A 289 -14.03 -8.50 17.17
C TYR A 289 -13.09 -8.75 18.37
N SER A 290 -12.48 -7.67 18.85
CA SER A 290 -11.70 -7.67 20.10
C SER A 290 -11.83 -6.32 20.81
N GLU A 291 -11.72 -6.33 22.14
CA GLU A 291 -11.75 -5.09 22.94
C GLU A 291 -10.54 -4.19 22.62
N GLY A 292 -9.40 -4.78 22.24
CA GLY A 292 -8.23 -4.03 21.81
C GLY A 292 -8.50 -3.25 20.53
N LEU A 293 -9.18 -3.86 19.55
CA LEU A 293 -9.60 -3.16 18.33
C LEU A 293 -10.56 -2.01 18.63
N VAL A 294 -11.55 -2.24 19.50
CA VAL A 294 -12.50 -1.18 19.93
C VAL A 294 -11.75 -0.03 20.57
N SER A 295 -10.78 -0.34 21.45
CA SER A 295 -9.96 0.67 22.12
C SER A 295 -9.07 1.44 21.14
N ALA A 296 -8.45 0.75 20.16
CA ALA A 296 -7.65 1.37 19.13
C ALA A 296 -8.49 2.33 18.25
N ALA A 297 -9.72 1.92 17.92
CA ALA A 297 -10.62 2.68 17.06
C ALA A 297 -11.43 3.77 17.80
N LYS A 298 -11.24 3.92 19.11
CA LYS A 298 -12.02 4.86 19.92
C LYS A 298 -11.91 6.29 19.38
N ASP A 299 -13.08 6.85 19.01
CA ASP A 299 -13.23 8.20 18.46
C ASP A 299 -12.33 8.49 17.25
N ALA A 300 -11.85 7.43 16.54
CA ALA A 300 -11.02 7.59 15.36
C ALA A 300 -11.78 8.28 14.22
N ASP A 301 -11.05 9.07 13.44
CA ASP A 301 -11.60 9.67 12.22
C ASP A 301 -11.82 8.59 11.16
N ILE A 302 -10.86 7.67 11.02
CA ILE A 302 -10.92 6.57 10.06
C ILE A 302 -10.43 5.28 10.72
N LEU A 303 -11.20 4.20 10.52
CA LEU A 303 -10.77 2.81 10.77
C LEU A 303 -10.61 2.11 9.44
N ILE A 304 -9.40 1.69 9.14
CA ILE A 304 -9.05 0.85 8.00
C ILE A 304 -9.06 -0.60 8.49
N ILE A 305 -9.89 -1.45 7.87
CA ILE A 305 -10.11 -2.82 8.35
C ILE A 305 -10.67 -3.72 7.25
N GLU A 306 -10.49 -5.02 7.41
CA GLU A 306 -11.09 -6.04 6.54
C GLU A 306 -12.49 -6.47 7.02
N SER A 307 -13.20 -7.15 6.16
CA SER A 307 -14.38 -7.93 6.56
C SER A 307 -14.70 -9.03 5.56
N ILE A 308 -15.24 -10.13 6.07
CA ILE A 308 -15.73 -11.23 5.28
C ILE A 308 -17.25 -11.39 5.46
N THR A 309 -17.95 -11.78 4.41
CA THR A 309 -19.38 -12.06 4.47
C THR A 309 -19.68 -13.53 4.59
N ARG A 310 -20.88 -13.85 5.05
CA ARG A 310 -21.36 -15.25 5.05
C ARG A 310 -21.44 -15.81 3.63
N LYS A 311 -21.73 -14.99 2.63
CA LYS A 311 -21.70 -15.40 1.24
C LYS A 311 -20.29 -15.80 0.80
N ASN A 312 -19.28 -15.05 1.18
CA ASN A 312 -17.89 -15.39 0.86
C ASN A 312 -17.47 -16.70 1.54
N VAL A 313 -17.80 -16.88 2.81
CA VAL A 313 -17.52 -18.10 3.57
C VAL A 313 -18.05 -19.35 2.87
N LYS A 314 -19.23 -19.26 2.27
CA LYS A 314 -19.85 -20.39 1.55
C LYS A 314 -18.99 -20.91 0.40
N PHE A 315 -18.26 -20.03 -0.27
CA PHE A 315 -17.39 -20.36 -1.40
C PHE A 315 -15.92 -20.63 -0.98
N ALA A 316 -15.59 -20.48 0.28
CA ALA A 316 -14.24 -20.74 0.75
C ALA A 316 -13.86 -22.22 0.55
N SER A 317 -12.64 -22.45 0.08
CA SER A 317 -12.07 -23.79 -0.10
C SER A 317 -11.50 -24.40 1.19
N TRP A 318 -11.50 -23.63 2.29
CA TRP A 318 -10.95 -23.99 3.59
C TRP A 318 -11.94 -23.73 4.73
N GLY A 319 -11.61 -24.11 5.93
CA GLY A 319 -12.41 -23.81 7.14
C GLY A 319 -13.36 -24.93 7.56
N GLY A 320 -13.46 -26.02 6.81
CA GLY A 320 -14.29 -27.18 7.10
C GLY A 320 -15.13 -27.63 5.92
N ASP A 321 -15.85 -28.74 6.10
CA ASP A 321 -16.67 -29.36 5.05
C ASP A 321 -18.08 -28.74 4.99
N THR A 322 -18.59 -28.29 6.11
CA THR A 322 -19.91 -27.68 6.23
C THR A 322 -19.86 -26.16 6.33
N GLU A 323 -20.93 -25.49 5.93
CA GLU A 323 -21.05 -24.03 6.07
C GLU A 323 -20.89 -23.59 7.54
N ALA A 324 -21.42 -24.36 8.48
CA ALA A 324 -21.32 -24.07 9.90
C ALA A 324 -19.86 -24.13 10.42
N GLU A 325 -19.10 -25.13 9.99
CA GLU A 325 -17.68 -25.25 10.30
C GLU A 325 -16.88 -24.11 9.69
N LYS A 326 -17.15 -23.79 8.41
CA LYS A 326 -16.52 -22.66 7.73
C LYS A 326 -16.79 -21.32 8.43
N VAL A 327 -18.04 -21.05 8.79
CA VAL A 327 -18.41 -19.83 9.54
C VAL A 327 -17.66 -19.76 10.87
N LYS A 328 -17.57 -20.87 11.60
CA LYS A 328 -16.85 -20.92 12.88
C LYS A 328 -15.36 -20.69 12.70
N THR A 329 -14.74 -21.41 11.77
CA THR A 329 -13.30 -21.38 11.57
C THR A 329 -12.88 -20.04 10.96
N ILE A 330 -13.49 -19.62 9.86
CA ILE A 330 -13.14 -18.37 9.15
C ILE A 330 -13.49 -17.16 10.00
N GLY A 331 -14.58 -17.21 10.77
CA GLY A 331 -14.95 -16.15 11.71
C GLY A 331 -14.02 -16.01 12.91
N ALA A 332 -13.13 -16.99 13.16
CA ALA A 332 -12.04 -16.82 14.11
C ALA A 332 -10.85 -16.01 13.53
N TYR A 333 -10.78 -15.89 12.21
CA TYR A 333 -9.74 -15.16 11.51
C TYR A 333 -10.19 -13.79 11.01
N HIS A 334 -11.46 -13.64 10.64
CA HIS A 334 -11.95 -12.47 9.91
C HIS A 334 -13.21 -11.86 10.53
N MET A 335 -13.41 -10.57 10.28
CA MET A 335 -14.52 -9.77 10.79
C MET A 335 -15.82 -10.02 9.99
N PHE A 336 -16.90 -10.40 10.66
CA PHE A 336 -18.22 -10.37 10.05
C PHE A 336 -18.89 -8.99 10.18
N PRO A 337 -19.81 -8.62 9.25
CA PRO A 337 -20.50 -7.34 9.29
C PRO A 337 -21.21 -7.02 10.62
N LYS A 338 -21.73 -8.05 11.30
CA LYS A 338 -22.37 -7.89 12.62
C LYS A 338 -21.36 -7.48 13.70
N ASP A 339 -20.16 -8.05 13.63
CA ASP A 339 -19.08 -7.71 14.57
C ASP A 339 -18.49 -6.34 14.23
N MET A 340 -18.41 -6.00 12.95
CA MET A 340 -18.04 -4.65 12.50
C MET A 340 -18.99 -3.60 13.05
N LYS A 341 -20.31 -3.86 13.02
CA LYS A 341 -21.31 -2.97 13.62
C LYS A 341 -21.07 -2.79 15.12
N LYS A 342 -20.74 -3.85 15.81
CA LYS A 342 -20.41 -3.78 17.24
C LYS A 342 -19.15 -2.94 17.49
N VAL A 343 -18.10 -3.14 16.71
CA VAL A 343 -16.89 -2.29 16.78
C VAL A 343 -17.25 -0.82 16.54
N GLN A 344 -18.04 -0.52 15.51
CA GLN A 344 -18.45 0.85 15.20
C GLN A 344 -19.23 1.51 16.35
N ASP A 345 -20.17 0.80 16.95
CA ASP A 345 -21.02 1.35 18.02
C ASP A 345 -20.23 1.58 19.32
N GLU A 346 -19.32 0.67 19.66
CA GLU A 346 -18.56 0.73 20.90
C GLU A 346 -17.36 1.70 20.81
N SER A 347 -16.76 1.84 19.63
CA SER A 347 -15.62 2.73 19.43
C SER A 347 -16.01 4.16 19.13
N GLY A 348 -17.17 4.39 18.51
CA GLY A 348 -17.57 5.72 18.05
C GLY A 348 -16.79 6.20 16.82
N VAL A 349 -16.14 5.28 16.08
CA VAL A 349 -15.39 5.64 14.88
C VAL A 349 -16.27 6.35 13.85
N LYS A 350 -15.75 7.41 13.24
CA LYS A 350 -16.53 8.29 12.34
C LYS A 350 -16.72 7.67 10.97
N GLN A 351 -15.68 7.05 10.41
CA GLN A 351 -15.68 6.42 9.09
C GLN A 351 -14.94 5.10 9.08
N ILE A 352 -15.45 4.12 8.36
CA ILE A 352 -14.79 2.83 8.10
C ILE A 352 -14.36 2.80 6.64
N VAL A 353 -13.10 2.43 6.40
CA VAL A 353 -12.55 2.15 5.07
C VAL A 353 -12.20 0.68 5.01
N MET A 354 -12.86 -0.04 4.14
CA MET A 354 -12.67 -1.47 3.97
C MET A 354 -11.57 -1.78 2.97
N VAL A 355 -10.63 -2.60 3.38
CA VAL A 355 -9.54 -3.18 2.60
C VAL A 355 -9.61 -4.71 2.68
N HIS A 356 -8.66 -5.41 2.09
CA HIS A 356 -8.54 -6.88 2.20
C HIS A 356 -9.85 -7.60 1.87
N VAL A 357 -10.53 -7.14 0.82
CA VAL A 357 -11.81 -7.72 0.40
C VAL A 357 -11.56 -9.02 -0.32
N GLN A 358 -11.89 -10.13 0.32
CA GLN A 358 -11.64 -11.46 -0.21
C GLN A 358 -12.37 -11.73 -1.53
N ASN A 359 -11.61 -12.07 -2.54
CA ASN A 359 -12.06 -12.26 -3.92
C ASN A 359 -11.97 -13.73 -4.36
N TYR A 360 -12.87 -14.57 -3.90
CA TYR A 360 -12.93 -15.95 -4.38
C TYR A 360 -13.61 -16.04 -5.76
N ASN A 361 -12.84 -16.03 -6.84
CA ASN A 361 -13.25 -16.39 -8.20
C ASN A 361 -14.45 -15.67 -8.84
N ASP A 362 -14.93 -14.58 -8.26
CA ASP A 362 -16.03 -13.78 -8.80
C ASP A 362 -15.54 -12.41 -9.30
N PRO A 363 -16.27 -11.76 -10.22
CA PRO A 363 -16.01 -10.37 -10.53
C PRO A 363 -16.06 -9.53 -9.26
N GLU A 364 -15.02 -8.75 -9.10
CA GLU A 364 -14.73 -8.00 -7.89
C GLU A 364 -15.89 -7.11 -7.40
N HIS A 365 -16.56 -6.45 -8.34
CA HIS A 365 -17.69 -5.59 -8.03
C HIS A 365 -18.91 -6.36 -7.48
N PHE A 366 -19.09 -7.62 -7.89
CA PHE A 366 -20.21 -8.46 -7.43
C PHE A 366 -20.04 -8.83 -5.96
N LYS A 367 -18.81 -9.13 -5.56
CA LYS A 367 -18.48 -9.41 -4.15
C LYS A 367 -18.61 -8.19 -3.26
N ARG A 368 -18.17 -7.03 -3.75
CA ARG A 368 -18.37 -5.77 -3.04
C ARG A 368 -19.84 -5.48 -2.79
N LEU A 369 -20.70 -5.75 -3.76
CA LEU A 369 -22.15 -5.60 -3.57
C LEU A 369 -22.67 -6.55 -2.48
N GLY A 370 -22.22 -7.80 -2.44
CA GLY A 370 -22.59 -8.73 -1.36
C GLY A 370 -22.12 -8.27 0.01
N VAL A 371 -20.88 -7.81 0.13
CA VAL A 371 -20.35 -7.22 1.36
C VAL A 371 -21.12 -5.97 1.75
N ARG A 372 -21.38 -5.08 0.80
CA ARG A 372 -22.15 -3.83 1.03
C ARG A 372 -23.55 -4.13 1.53
N ASP A 373 -24.22 -5.13 0.96
CA ASP A 373 -25.58 -5.51 1.39
C ASP A 373 -25.57 -6.07 2.81
N GLU A 374 -24.65 -6.98 3.14
CA GLU A 374 -24.54 -7.53 4.49
C GLU A 374 -24.13 -6.47 5.51
N MET A 375 -23.27 -5.49 5.14
CA MET A 375 -22.92 -4.34 6.00
C MET A 375 -24.13 -3.45 6.27
N ARG A 376 -24.90 -3.13 5.23
CA ARG A 376 -26.15 -2.37 5.37
C ARG A 376 -27.15 -3.10 6.25
N ASP A 377 -27.35 -4.39 6.02
CA ASP A 377 -28.30 -5.21 6.75
C ASP A 377 -27.90 -5.40 8.22
N ALA A 378 -26.58 -5.39 8.50
CA ALA A 378 -26.03 -5.34 9.85
C ALA A 378 -26.15 -3.93 10.50
N GLY A 379 -26.48 -2.89 9.73
CA GLY A 379 -26.61 -1.53 10.20
C GLY A 379 -25.28 -0.77 10.30
N VAL A 380 -24.22 -1.23 9.63
CA VAL A 380 -22.93 -0.50 9.55
C VAL A 380 -23.14 0.78 8.73
N ARG A 381 -22.59 1.88 9.21
CA ARG A 381 -22.74 3.21 8.61
C ARG A 381 -21.39 3.81 8.24
N ASN A 382 -21.40 4.77 7.32
CA ASN A 382 -20.20 5.51 6.90
C ASN A 382 -19.04 4.57 6.51
N ILE A 383 -19.34 3.61 5.65
CA ILE A 383 -18.37 2.65 5.15
C ILE A 383 -18.03 2.93 3.69
N LEU A 384 -16.73 2.97 3.39
CA LEU A 384 -16.17 3.06 2.04
C LEU A 384 -15.41 1.78 1.73
N PHE A 385 -15.31 1.46 0.46
CA PHE A 385 -14.55 0.31 -0.05
C PHE A 385 -13.37 0.86 -0.84
N ALA A 386 -12.18 0.63 -0.33
CA ALA A 386 -10.97 1.16 -0.93
C ALA A 386 -10.59 0.46 -2.23
N GLU A 387 -10.03 1.25 -3.12
CA GLU A 387 -9.25 0.82 -4.27
C GLU A 387 -7.79 1.16 -4.08
N ASP A 388 -6.90 0.45 -4.79
CA ASP A 388 -5.49 0.79 -4.77
C ASP A 388 -5.24 2.20 -5.32
N GLY A 389 -4.66 3.05 -4.51
CA GLY A 389 -4.38 4.45 -4.79
C GLY A 389 -5.39 5.42 -4.20
N ASP A 390 -6.41 4.96 -3.47
CA ASP A 390 -7.35 5.87 -2.80
C ASP A 390 -6.70 6.62 -1.64
N LEU A 391 -7.04 7.91 -1.54
CA LEU A 391 -6.55 8.84 -0.53
C LEU A 391 -7.72 9.36 0.31
N TYR A 392 -7.58 9.33 1.63
CA TYR A 392 -8.60 9.72 2.60
C TYR A 392 -8.12 10.80 3.56
#